data_9de030076e5ff96dd3634658f7528b6e
#
_entry.id   9de030076e5ff96dd3634658f7528b6e
#
_cell.length_a   1.000
_cell.length_b   1.000
_cell.length_c   1.000
_cell.angle_alpha   90.00
_cell.angle_beta   90.00
_cell.angle_gamma   90.00
#
_symmetry.space_group_name_H-M   'P 1'
#
loop_
_entity.id
_entity.type
_entity.pdbx_description
1 polymer ?
#
loop_
_entity_poly.entity_id
_entity_poly.type
_entity_poly.pdbx_seq_one_letter_code
_entity_poly.pdbx_strand_id
1 'polypeptide(L)'
;QRLRFEVLLGVLDLKDDAGGITINDLGCGYGAFFDYLADKPVMQGSRFFGYDISDKMVIEARTRIQDTRATFTQSLMATEVADYSFVSGTYNMKLDEHDRDWSAYVEENLKQLWSKTRRGLAFNMLDLRTKKRKENDLYYADWQVYRDFCLRDLSPNVEVLRNYPLDEWTIYVHR
;
A
#
# COMPACT_ATOMS: atom_id res chain seq x y z
N GLN A 1 0.00 -12.79 -5.22
CA GLN A 1 -0.33 -11.90 -4.10
C GLN A 1 0.68 -12.01 -2.94
N ARG A 2 1.02 -13.24 -2.47
CA ARG A 2 2.01 -13.43 -1.37
C ARG A 2 3.34 -12.76 -1.64
N LEU A 3 3.93 -12.96 -2.83
CA LEU A 3 5.20 -12.33 -3.20
C LEU A 3 5.10 -10.79 -3.15
N ARG A 4 3.99 -10.20 -3.60
CA ARG A 4 3.76 -8.75 -3.48
C ARG A 4 3.82 -8.30 -2.02
N PHE A 5 3.17 -9.03 -1.13
CA PHE A 5 3.18 -8.72 0.31
C PHE A 5 4.58 -8.85 0.91
N GLU A 6 5.35 -9.88 0.51
CA GLU A 6 6.74 -10.04 0.92
C GLU A 6 7.60 -8.85 0.48
N VAL A 7 7.45 -8.43 -0.78
CA VAL A 7 8.17 -7.27 -1.31
C VAL A 7 7.77 -6.01 -0.55
N LEU A 8 6.48 -5.75 -0.32
CA LEU A 8 6.02 -4.57 0.41
C LEU A 8 6.60 -4.51 1.84
N LEU A 9 6.71 -5.64 2.53
CA LEU A 9 7.28 -5.72 3.88
C LEU A 9 8.77 -5.37 3.96
N GLY A 10 9.48 -5.36 2.85
CA GLY A 10 10.88 -4.94 2.81
C GLY A 10 11.13 -3.49 3.23
N VAL A 11 10.09 -2.67 3.37
CA VAL A 11 10.19 -1.31 3.92
C VAL A 11 10.43 -1.28 5.43
N LEU A 12 10.17 -2.39 6.13
CA LEU A 12 10.35 -2.46 7.58
C LEU A 12 11.83 -2.44 7.97
N ASP A 13 12.16 -1.76 9.07
CA ASP A 13 13.45 -1.94 9.71
C ASP A 13 13.54 -3.34 10.32
N LEU A 14 14.70 -3.97 10.26
CA LEU A 14 14.94 -5.34 10.78
C LEU A 14 14.46 -5.55 12.22
N LYS A 15 14.57 -4.52 13.07
CA LYS A 15 14.11 -4.58 14.48
C LYS A 15 12.59 -4.66 14.61
N ASP A 16 11.83 -4.24 13.60
CA ASP A 16 10.37 -4.19 13.63
C ASP A 16 9.73 -5.50 13.18
N ASP A 17 10.52 -6.42 12.65
CA ASP A 17 10.09 -7.79 12.38
C ASP A 17 9.60 -8.51 13.64
N ALA A 18 10.01 -8.06 14.83
CA ALA A 18 9.56 -8.59 16.12
C ALA A 18 8.19 -8.07 16.58
N GLY A 19 7.62 -7.07 15.89
CA GLY A 19 6.31 -6.47 16.20
C GLY A 19 6.36 -5.23 17.09
N GLY A 20 5.23 -4.91 17.73
CA GLY A 20 5.08 -3.69 18.54
C GLY A 20 4.92 -2.42 17.72
N ILE A 21 4.48 -2.52 16.46
CA ILE A 21 4.30 -1.43 15.50
C ILE A 21 2.84 -1.20 15.14
N THR A 22 2.58 -0.07 14.52
CA THR A 22 1.27 0.27 13.94
C THR A 22 1.35 0.29 12.42
N ILE A 23 0.34 -0.25 11.75
CA ILE A 23 0.29 -0.44 10.30
C ILE A 23 -0.99 0.17 9.74
N ASN A 24 -0.87 1.03 8.71
CA ASN A 24 -1.96 1.43 7.83
C ASN A 24 -1.93 0.62 6.53
N ASP A 25 -3.07 0.13 6.08
CA ASP A 25 -3.26 -0.53 4.77
C ASP A 25 -4.37 0.20 4.01
N LEU A 26 -4.01 0.99 3.01
CA LEU A 26 -4.94 1.76 2.21
C LEU A 26 -5.36 0.99 0.96
N GLY A 27 -6.67 0.78 0.79
CA GLY A 27 -7.23 -0.14 -0.18
C GLY A 27 -7.12 -1.59 0.29
N CYS A 28 -7.44 -1.83 1.58
CA CYS A 28 -7.25 -3.13 2.23
C CYS A 28 -8.14 -4.26 1.67
N GLY A 29 -9.16 -3.92 0.88
CA GLY A 29 -10.15 -4.89 0.40
C GLY A 29 -10.80 -5.66 1.55
N TYR A 30 -10.89 -6.97 1.38
CA TYR A 30 -11.41 -7.89 2.40
C TYR A 30 -10.39 -8.28 3.49
N GLY A 31 -9.25 -7.57 3.59
CA GLY A 31 -8.24 -7.77 4.64
C GLY A 31 -7.16 -8.80 4.32
N ALA A 32 -6.91 -9.11 3.04
CA ALA A 32 -5.95 -10.14 2.62
C ALA A 32 -4.51 -9.87 3.11
N PHE A 33 -4.11 -8.61 3.26
CA PHE A 33 -2.78 -8.28 3.79
C PHE A 33 -2.71 -8.58 5.30
N PHE A 34 -3.77 -8.29 6.06
CA PHE A 34 -3.83 -8.68 7.45
C PHE A 34 -3.77 -10.21 7.61
N ASP A 35 -4.56 -10.98 6.82
CA ASP A 35 -4.51 -12.46 6.85
C ASP A 35 -3.07 -12.97 6.63
N TYR A 36 -2.33 -12.34 5.73
CA TYR A 36 -0.94 -12.70 5.46
C TYR A 36 0.00 -12.40 6.63
N LEU A 37 -0.29 -11.34 7.41
CA LEU A 37 0.52 -10.88 8.54
C LEU A 37 0.16 -11.55 9.87
N ALA A 38 -1.09 -11.98 10.06
CA ALA A 38 -1.68 -12.31 11.36
C ALA A 38 -0.83 -13.25 12.23
N ASP A 39 -0.22 -14.26 11.61
CA ASP A 39 0.61 -15.27 12.29
C ASP A 39 2.12 -14.95 12.26
N LYS A 40 2.51 -13.81 11.69
CA LYS A 40 3.92 -13.42 11.63
C LYS A 40 4.36 -12.68 12.90
N PRO A 41 5.65 -12.78 13.27
CA PRO A 41 6.20 -12.07 14.44
C PRO A 41 5.93 -10.56 14.40
N VAL A 42 5.93 -9.93 13.23
CA VAL A 42 5.64 -8.50 13.04
C VAL A 42 4.29 -8.07 13.63
N MET A 43 3.33 -9.00 13.77
CA MET A 43 2.02 -8.70 14.36
C MET A 43 1.96 -8.91 15.89
N GLN A 44 3.04 -9.33 16.54
CA GLN A 44 3.07 -9.46 18.01
C GLN A 44 3.04 -8.07 18.66
N GLY A 45 1.99 -7.78 19.45
CA GLY A 45 1.82 -6.45 20.07
C GLY A 45 1.58 -5.30 19.10
N SER A 46 1.35 -5.58 17.82
CA SER A 46 1.10 -4.59 16.76
C SER A 46 -0.40 -4.33 16.60
N ARG A 47 -0.72 -3.22 15.90
CA ARG A 47 -2.08 -2.87 15.49
C ARG A 47 -2.13 -2.61 13.99
N PHE A 48 -3.23 -3.00 13.38
CA PHE A 48 -3.48 -2.88 11.94
C PHE A 48 -4.75 -2.06 11.69
N PHE A 49 -4.66 -1.07 10.82
CA PHE A 49 -5.74 -0.21 10.39
C PHE A 49 -5.92 -0.34 8.87
N GLY A 50 -6.97 -1.06 8.46
CA GLY A 50 -7.35 -1.21 7.06
C GLY A 50 -8.39 -0.19 6.64
N TYR A 51 -8.19 0.41 5.47
CA TYR A 51 -9.12 1.38 4.88
C TYR A 51 -9.48 0.95 3.47
N ASP A 52 -10.75 1.00 3.13
CA ASP A 52 -11.23 0.79 1.77
C ASP A 52 -12.42 1.69 1.47
N ILE A 53 -12.56 2.12 0.22
CA ILE A 53 -13.70 2.93 -0.23
C ILE A 53 -14.99 2.09 -0.28
N SER A 54 -14.87 0.80 -0.57
CA SER A 54 -15.98 -0.12 -0.73
C SER A 54 -16.50 -0.56 0.65
N ASP A 55 -17.73 -0.18 0.97
CA ASP A 55 -18.44 -0.65 2.16
C ASP A 55 -18.55 -2.18 2.20
N LYS A 56 -18.80 -2.81 1.04
CA LYS A 56 -18.86 -4.27 0.90
C LYS A 56 -17.55 -4.94 1.30
N MET A 57 -16.41 -4.39 0.87
CA MET A 57 -15.10 -4.92 1.23
C MET A 57 -14.83 -4.77 2.71
N VAL A 58 -15.18 -3.62 3.31
CA VAL A 58 -15.02 -3.39 4.75
C VAL A 58 -15.92 -4.30 5.58
N ILE A 59 -17.17 -4.52 5.16
CA ILE A 59 -18.09 -5.45 5.82
C ILE A 59 -17.53 -6.88 5.75
N GLU A 60 -17.04 -7.30 4.59
CA GLU A 60 -16.42 -8.62 4.40
C GLU A 60 -15.18 -8.78 5.29
N ALA A 61 -14.29 -7.78 5.32
CA ALA A 61 -13.11 -7.80 6.20
C ALA A 61 -13.48 -7.95 7.68
N ARG A 62 -14.45 -7.15 8.15
CA ARG A 62 -14.94 -7.22 9.53
C ARG A 62 -15.62 -8.54 9.88
N THR A 63 -16.30 -9.16 8.92
CA THR A 63 -16.98 -10.46 9.11
C THR A 63 -15.97 -11.60 9.21
N ARG A 64 -14.96 -11.58 8.37
CA ARG A 64 -13.95 -12.64 8.28
C ARG A 64 -12.90 -12.55 9.39
N ILE A 65 -12.47 -11.33 9.73
CA ILE A 65 -11.34 -11.07 10.61
C ILE A 65 -11.89 -10.57 11.94
N GLN A 66 -11.92 -11.48 12.95
CA GLN A 66 -12.36 -11.18 14.33
C GLN A 66 -11.17 -10.91 15.26
N ASP A 67 -9.98 -10.67 14.70
CA ASP A 67 -8.76 -10.39 15.45
C ASP A 67 -8.80 -8.95 15.99
N THR A 68 -8.66 -8.79 17.31
CA THR A 68 -8.73 -7.49 17.99
C THR A 68 -7.58 -6.54 17.65
N ARG A 69 -6.52 -7.05 17.01
CA ARG A 69 -5.40 -6.23 16.52
C ARG A 69 -5.74 -5.46 15.24
N ALA A 70 -6.77 -5.89 14.49
CA ALA A 70 -7.19 -5.28 13.25
C ALA A 70 -8.44 -4.43 13.41
N THR A 71 -8.46 -3.27 12.75
CA THR A 71 -9.62 -2.40 12.61
C THR A 71 -9.80 -2.06 11.13
N PHE A 72 -11.00 -2.21 10.60
CA PHE A 72 -11.31 -1.89 9.21
C PHE A 72 -12.32 -0.75 9.14
N THR A 73 -12.04 0.25 8.31
CA THR A 73 -12.84 1.47 8.20
C THR A 73 -13.13 1.80 6.75
N GLN A 74 -14.39 2.12 6.43
CA GLN A 74 -14.73 2.67 5.12
C GLN A 74 -14.20 4.10 5.03
N SER A 75 -13.17 4.29 4.22
CA SER A 75 -12.54 5.61 4.01
C SER A 75 -11.67 5.61 2.76
N LEU A 76 -11.62 6.76 2.09
CA LEU A 76 -10.66 7.05 1.01
C LEU A 76 -9.24 7.36 1.54
N MET A 77 -9.10 7.62 2.83
CA MET A 77 -7.88 8.13 3.45
C MET A 77 -7.61 7.42 4.77
N ALA A 78 -6.33 7.27 5.12
CA ALA A 78 -5.95 6.83 6.46
C ALA A 78 -6.31 7.89 7.51
N THR A 79 -6.97 7.47 8.58
CA THR A 79 -7.34 8.35 9.70
C THR A 79 -6.35 8.27 10.86
N GLU A 80 -5.78 7.07 11.09
CA GLU A 80 -4.81 6.84 12.16
C GLU A 80 -3.38 7.16 11.72
N VAL A 81 -2.58 7.64 12.66
CA VAL A 81 -1.13 7.77 12.47
C VAL A 81 -0.46 6.43 12.79
N ALA A 82 0.27 5.87 11.84
CA ALA A 82 0.93 4.57 11.98
C ALA A 82 2.45 4.66 11.74
N ASP A 83 3.18 3.65 12.20
CA ASP A 83 4.62 3.56 11.96
C ASP A 83 4.90 3.30 10.49
N TYR A 84 4.14 2.37 9.89
CA TYR A 84 4.26 2.02 8.49
C TYR A 84 2.91 2.09 7.78
N SER A 85 2.95 2.48 6.50
CA SER A 85 1.78 2.49 5.63
C SER A 85 2.03 1.69 4.37
N PHE A 86 1.00 1.00 3.91
CA PHE A 86 1.04 0.14 2.74
C PHE A 86 -0.09 0.45 1.78
N VAL A 87 0.21 0.32 0.47
CA VAL A 87 -0.80 0.34 -0.60
C VAL A 87 -0.51 -0.82 -1.55
N SER A 88 -1.34 -1.85 -1.51
CA SER A 88 -1.12 -3.08 -2.25
C SER A 88 -2.00 -3.20 -3.48
N GLY A 89 -1.55 -2.67 -4.62
CA GLY A 89 -2.23 -2.77 -5.91
C GLY A 89 -3.51 -1.94 -6.05
N THR A 90 -3.83 -1.11 -5.08
CA THR A 90 -5.05 -0.30 -5.01
C THR A 90 -5.16 0.67 -6.18
N TYR A 91 -4.05 1.30 -6.54
CA TYR A 91 -4.02 2.29 -7.62
C TYR A 91 -3.99 1.70 -9.03
N ASN A 92 -3.97 0.37 -9.15
CA ASN A 92 -3.97 -0.29 -10.47
C ASN A 92 -5.32 -0.21 -11.18
N MET A 93 -6.42 0.02 -10.48
CA MET A 93 -7.77 0.06 -11.05
C MET A 93 -8.24 1.50 -11.18
N LYS A 94 -8.18 2.05 -12.39
CA LYS A 94 -8.60 3.43 -12.71
C LYS A 94 -10.01 3.51 -13.30
N LEU A 95 -10.59 2.37 -13.70
CA LEU A 95 -11.87 2.32 -14.41
C LEU A 95 -11.86 3.23 -15.66
N ASP A 96 -12.86 4.09 -15.80
CA ASP A 96 -13.01 5.01 -16.93
C ASP A 96 -12.25 6.35 -16.77
N GLU A 97 -11.46 6.50 -15.70
CA GLU A 97 -10.72 7.74 -15.45
C GLU A 97 -9.57 7.94 -16.44
N HIS A 98 -9.30 9.19 -16.81
CA HIS A 98 -8.13 9.53 -17.61
C HIS A 98 -6.84 9.36 -16.80
N ASP A 99 -5.78 8.83 -17.42
CA ASP A 99 -4.49 8.56 -16.76
C ASP A 99 -3.93 9.78 -16.00
N ARG A 100 -4.09 10.99 -16.56
CA ARG A 100 -3.62 12.23 -15.93
C ARG A 100 -4.38 12.54 -14.63
N ASP A 101 -5.69 12.42 -14.65
CA ASP A 101 -6.54 12.75 -13.50
C ASP A 101 -6.36 11.69 -12.42
N TRP A 102 -6.22 10.42 -12.84
CA TRP A 102 -5.90 9.33 -11.94
C TRP A 102 -4.52 9.50 -11.29
N SER A 103 -3.48 9.88 -12.05
CA SER A 103 -2.15 10.14 -11.50
C SER A 103 -2.17 11.25 -10.45
N ALA A 104 -2.87 12.36 -10.72
CA ALA A 104 -3.01 13.46 -9.75
C ALA A 104 -3.73 13.02 -8.47
N TYR A 105 -4.78 12.21 -8.59
CA TYR A 105 -5.46 11.60 -7.44
C TYR A 105 -4.52 10.73 -6.62
N VAL A 106 -3.74 9.86 -7.27
CA VAL A 106 -2.77 8.98 -6.59
C VAL A 106 -1.72 9.77 -5.83
N GLU A 107 -1.15 10.82 -6.45
CA GLU A 107 -0.14 11.67 -5.80
C GLU A 107 -0.70 12.36 -4.55
N GLU A 108 -1.91 12.91 -4.62
CA GLU A 108 -2.54 13.57 -3.47
C GLU A 108 -2.86 12.56 -2.35
N ASN A 109 -3.31 11.37 -2.74
CA ASN A 109 -3.63 10.30 -1.80
C ASN A 109 -2.36 9.79 -1.09
N LEU A 110 -1.24 9.65 -1.81
CA LEU A 110 0.06 9.30 -1.24
C LEU A 110 0.60 10.38 -0.28
N LYS A 111 0.41 11.68 -0.59
CA LYS A 111 0.77 12.77 0.33
C LYS A 111 -0.02 12.69 1.64
N GLN A 112 -1.31 12.47 1.53
CA GLN A 112 -2.17 12.31 2.71
C GLN A 112 -1.73 11.11 3.56
N LEU A 113 -1.50 9.96 2.93
CA LEU A 113 -1.04 8.75 3.62
C LEU A 113 0.34 8.97 4.27
N TRP A 114 1.25 9.66 3.59
CA TRP A 114 2.56 10.03 4.12
C TRP A 114 2.46 10.91 5.36
N SER A 115 1.50 11.84 5.40
CA SER A 115 1.24 12.68 6.58
C SER A 115 0.83 11.86 7.81
N LYS A 116 0.31 10.65 7.59
CA LYS A 116 -0.10 9.68 8.62
C LYS A 116 0.94 8.58 8.87
N THR A 117 2.13 8.69 8.28
CA THR A 117 3.19 7.68 8.36
C THR A 117 4.38 8.22 9.14
N ARG A 118 4.83 7.49 10.17
CA ARG A 118 5.96 7.91 11.01
C ARG A 118 7.31 7.46 10.49
N ARG A 119 7.41 6.32 9.81
CA ARG A 119 8.70 5.68 9.52
C ARG A 119 8.86 5.28 8.06
N GLY A 120 7.92 4.50 7.51
CA GLY A 120 8.04 4.02 6.14
C GLY A 120 6.70 3.82 5.43
N LEU A 121 6.69 4.12 4.13
CA LEU A 121 5.58 3.88 3.22
C LEU A 121 6.04 2.95 2.11
N ALA A 122 5.27 1.90 1.83
CA ALA A 122 5.48 1.04 0.66
C ALA A 122 4.23 0.99 -0.21
N PHE A 123 4.40 1.14 -1.51
CA PHE A 123 3.31 0.99 -2.48
C PHE A 123 3.82 0.39 -3.78
N ASN A 124 2.94 -0.31 -4.50
CA ASN A 124 3.24 -0.92 -5.79
C ASN A 124 2.21 -0.55 -6.84
N MET A 125 2.64 -0.54 -8.09
CA MET A 125 1.77 -0.31 -9.25
C MET A 125 2.22 -1.16 -10.44
N LEU A 126 1.30 -1.40 -11.40
CA LEU A 126 1.60 -2.09 -12.64
C LEU A 126 2.62 -1.30 -13.47
N ASP A 127 3.63 -1.99 -14.00
CA ASP A 127 4.70 -1.35 -14.77
C ASP A 127 4.21 -0.97 -16.19
N LEU A 128 4.32 0.31 -16.54
CA LEU A 128 4.03 0.81 -17.88
C LEU A 128 4.83 0.06 -18.97
N ARG A 129 6.00 -0.46 -18.64
CA ARG A 129 6.93 -1.16 -19.54
C ARG A 129 6.65 -2.66 -19.65
N THR A 130 5.56 -3.16 -19.05
CA THR A 130 5.19 -4.57 -19.19
C THR A 130 5.05 -4.95 -20.68
N LYS A 131 5.51 -6.16 -21.01
CA LYS A 131 5.35 -6.74 -22.36
C LYS A 131 3.98 -7.40 -22.55
N LYS A 132 3.19 -7.55 -21.48
CA LYS A 132 1.85 -8.11 -21.54
C LYS A 132 0.88 -7.10 -22.17
N ARG A 133 -0.23 -7.63 -22.74
CA ARG A 133 -1.32 -6.79 -23.22
C ARG A 133 -1.88 -5.97 -22.06
N LYS A 134 -1.95 -4.65 -22.25
CA LYS A 134 -2.55 -3.74 -21.29
C LYS A 134 -4.07 -3.79 -21.39
N GLU A 135 -4.72 -3.70 -20.23
CA GLU A 135 -6.17 -3.60 -20.09
C GLU A 135 -6.57 -2.15 -19.87
N ASN A 136 -7.68 -1.70 -20.47
CA ASN A 136 -8.08 -0.28 -20.47
C ASN A 136 -8.49 0.21 -19.06
N ASP A 137 -9.07 -0.68 -18.26
CA ASP A 137 -9.56 -0.36 -16.91
C ASP A 137 -8.41 -0.29 -15.87
N LEU A 138 -7.19 -0.68 -16.30
CA LEU A 138 -6.01 -0.70 -15.45
C LEU A 138 -5.09 0.46 -15.73
N TYR A 139 -4.50 0.98 -14.67
CA TYR A 139 -3.48 2.01 -14.73
C TYR A 139 -2.08 1.40 -14.69
N TYR A 140 -1.31 1.66 -15.71
CA TYR A 140 0.09 1.25 -15.82
C TYR A 140 0.98 2.48 -15.66
N ALA A 141 1.81 2.48 -14.64
CA ALA A 141 2.56 3.66 -14.22
C ALA A 141 4.05 3.58 -14.56
N ASP A 142 4.64 4.71 -14.93
CA ASP A 142 6.10 4.82 -15.02
C ASP A 142 6.69 5.05 -13.62
N TRP A 143 7.48 4.11 -13.13
CA TRP A 143 8.13 4.19 -11.83
C TRP A 143 9.01 5.43 -11.66
N GLN A 144 9.60 5.98 -12.74
CA GLN A 144 10.45 7.17 -12.69
C GLN A 144 9.64 8.39 -12.27
N VAL A 145 8.43 8.54 -12.80
CA VAL A 145 7.51 9.62 -12.44
C VAL A 145 7.18 9.58 -10.95
N TYR A 146 6.85 8.40 -10.43
CA TYR A 146 6.49 8.24 -9.01
C TYR A 146 7.70 8.32 -8.08
N ARG A 147 8.88 7.85 -8.51
CA ARG A 147 10.13 8.07 -7.76
C ARG A 147 10.41 9.57 -7.62
N ASP A 148 10.35 10.32 -8.72
CA ASP A 148 10.65 11.74 -8.75
C ASP A 148 9.61 12.54 -7.94
N PHE A 149 8.34 12.15 -7.98
CA PHE A 149 7.30 12.66 -7.10
C PHE A 149 7.65 12.40 -5.62
N CYS A 150 7.99 11.17 -5.23
CA CYS A 150 8.33 10.84 -3.85
C CYS A 150 9.54 11.64 -3.35
N LEU A 151 10.58 11.77 -4.19
CA LEU A 151 11.78 12.55 -3.87
C LEU A 151 11.47 14.04 -3.68
N ARG A 152 10.57 14.60 -4.48
CA ARG A 152 10.20 16.01 -4.44
C ARG A 152 9.27 16.34 -3.27
N ASP A 153 8.23 15.51 -3.05
CA ASP A 153 7.08 15.87 -2.21
C ASP A 153 7.00 15.09 -0.89
N LEU A 154 7.68 13.94 -0.77
CA LEU A 154 7.59 13.10 0.42
C LEU A 154 8.91 13.05 1.21
N SER A 155 9.97 12.45 0.66
CA SER A 155 11.23 12.24 1.37
C SER A 155 12.41 12.11 0.39
N PRO A 156 13.64 12.55 0.77
CA PRO A 156 14.85 12.25 0.00
C PRO A 156 15.25 10.76 0.05
N ASN A 157 14.69 9.96 0.95
CA ASN A 157 15.03 8.55 1.17
C ASN A 157 14.05 7.65 0.43
N VAL A 158 14.28 7.41 -0.85
CA VAL A 158 13.40 6.63 -1.73
C VAL A 158 14.17 5.47 -2.36
N GLU A 159 13.61 4.27 -2.29
CA GLU A 159 14.11 3.07 -2.96
C GLU A 159 13.09 2.54 -3.94
N VAL A 160 13.53 2.05 -5.11
CA VAL A 160 12.67 1.47 -6.16
C VAL A 160 13.08 0.03 -6.42
N LEU A 161 12.12 -0.88 -6.26
CA LEU A 161 12.29 -2.32 -6.54
C LEU A 161 11.54 -2.69 -7.81
N ARG A 162 12.24 -3.37 -8.75
CA ARG A 162 11.70 -3.76 -10.05
C ARG A 162 12.05 -5.19 -10.47
N ASN A 163 13.03 -5.79 -9.82
CA ASN A 163 13.63 -7.06 -10.23
C ASN A 163 13.01 -8.25 -9.48
N TYR A 164 11.69 -8.36 -9.52
CA TYR A 164 10.97 -9.51 -8.99
C TYR A 164 9.92 -10.01 -10.00
N PRO A 165 9.48 -11.28 -9.95
CA PRO A 165 8.72 -11.93 -11.02
C PRO A 165 7.23 -11.53 -11.03
N LEU A 166 6.93 -10.22 -10.96
CA LEU A 166 5.61 -9.63 -11.18
C LEU A 166 5.76 -8.48 -12.17
N ASP A 167 4.68 -8.18 -12.93
CA ASP A 167 4.66 -7.06 -13.89
C ASP A 167 4.35 -5.74 -13.20
N GLU A 168 5.01 -5.49 -12.09
CA GLU A 168 4.83 -4.30 -11.27
C GLU A 168 6.18 -3.84 -10.69
N TRP A 169 6.18 -2.65 -10.15
CA TRP A 169 7.27 -2.10 -9.38
C TRP A 169 6.78 -1.71 -7.97
N THR A 170 7.70 -1.63 -7.03
CA THR A 170 7.43 -1.18 -5.66
C THR A 170 8.35 -0.02 -5.31
N ILE A 171 7.81 0.97 -4.61
CA ILE A 171 8.58 2.07 -4.04
C ILE A 171 8.49 2.02 -2.51
N TYR A 172 9.64 2.17 -1.86
CA TYR A 172 9.76 2.44 -0.44
C TYR A 172 10.13 3.91 -0.23
N VAL A 173 9.48 4.54 0.72
CA VAL A 173 9.76 5.90 1.17
C VAL A 173 10.03 5.84 2.67
N HIS A 174 11.18 6.32 3.13
CA HIS A 174 11.58 6.34 4.54
C HIS A 174 11.67 7.76 5.07
N ARG A 175 11.39 7.93 6.37
CA ARG A 175 11.58 9.20 7.08
C ARG A 175 13.06 9.45 7.36
#